data_3a99996d568dbee17d9825c989165952
#
_entry.id   3a99996d568dbee17d9825c989165952
#
_cell.length_a   1.000
_cell.length_b   1.000
_cell.length_c   1.000
_cell.angle_alpha   90.00
_cell.angle_beta   90.00
_cell.angle_gamma   90.00
#
_symmetry.space_group_name_H-M   'P 1'
#
loop_
_entity.id
_entity.type
_entity.pdbx_description
1 polymer ?
#
loop_
_entity_poly.entity_id
_entity_poly.type
_entity_poly.pdbx_seq_one_letter_code
_entity_poly.pdbx_strand_id
1 'polypeptide(L)'
;MTLTEAKRIGSRQGLISVGLGLLIAQFIMTLMISTDEGFVKGFFWFTDIDYWINILIGAIIMLACGHFYGQIAGKLILIRKWNFVLTGFLIGLAVILTTTFFASWTGFIQEGIDNIGTNDDPFFDYIFKPMYWVTMFGLIPALIIGAWFGGRTKKKGKEKHGTQQGV
;
A
#
# COMPACT_ATOMS: atom_id res chain seq x y z
N MET A 1 -7.26 19.61 19.15
CA MET A 1 -6.55 19.22 17.90
C MET A 1 -7.35 19.71 16.70
N THR A 2 -6.69 20.41 15.78
CA THR A 2 -7.30 20.93 14.56
C THR A 2 -7.43 19.86 13.46
N LEU A 3 -8.30 20.11 12.47
CA LEU A 3 -8.45 19.20 11.30
C LEU A 3 -7.13 19.05 10.53
N THR A 4 -6.40 20.14 10.35
CA THR A 4 -5.11 20.15 9.64
C THR A 4 -4.07 19.29 10.36
N GLU A 5 -4.01 19.38 11.67
CA GLU A 5 -3.11 18.54 12.49
C GLU A 5 -3.46 17.05 12.40
N ALA A 6 -4.75 16.71 12.48
CA ALA A 6 -5.21 15.35 12.35
C ALA A 6 -4.84 14.74 10.97
N LYS A 7 -5.05 15.50 9.90
CA LYS A 7 -4.65 15.10 8.55
C LYS A 7 -3.13 14.91 8.42
N ARG A 8 -2.33 15.83 8.98
CA ARG A 8 -0.86 15.73 8.96
C ARG A 8 -0.34 14.51 9.71
N ILE A 9 -0.91 14.22 10.89
CA ILE A 9 -0.56 13.01 11.65
C ILE A 9 -0.93 11.77 10.86
N GLY A 10 -2.14 11.70 10.32
CA GLY A 10 -2.61 10.57 9.54
C GLY A 10 -1.76 10.32 8.29
N SER A 11 -1.47 11.37 7.52
CA SER A 11 -0.61 11.31 6.33
C SER A 11 0.79 10.78 6.67
N ARG A 12 1.44 11.33 7.71
CA ARG A 12 2.77 10.87 8.12
C ARG A 12 2.77 9.40 8.55
N GLN A 13 1.78 8.97 9.33
CA GLN A 13 1.66 7.58 9.73
C GLN A 13 1.31 6.68 8.53
N GLY A 14 0.50 7.15 7.57
CA GLY A 14 0.20 6.46 6.32
C GLY A 14 1.45 6.19 5.48
N LEU A 15 2.28 7.22 5.27
CA LEU A 15 3.55 7.06 4.55
C LEU A 15 4.52 6.09 5.24
N ILE A 16 4.63 6.16 6.57
CA ILE A 16 5.48 5.22 7.33
C ILE A 16 4.95 3.79 7.18
N SER A 17 3.63 3.60 7.23
CA SER A 17 3.01 2.28 7.11
C SER A 17 3.18 1.68 5.72
N VAL A 18 3.05 2.52 4.67
CA VAL A 18 3.33 2.10 3.28
C VAL A 18 4.79 1.75 3.10
N GLY A 19 5.72 2.57 3.61
CA GLY A 19 7.15 2.26 3.57
C GLY A 19 7.47 0.92 4.25
N LEU A 20 6.87 0.66 5.41
CA LEU A 20 6.99 -0.65 6.08
C LEU A 20 6.41 -1.78 5.23
N GLY A 21 5.25 -1.56 4.59
CA GLY A 21 4.63 -2.52 3.68
C GLY A 21 5.52 -2.88 2.50
N LEU A 22 6.14 -1.88 1.87
CA LEU A 22 7.08 -2.09 0.77
C LEU A 22 8.34 -2.87 1.23
N LEU A 23 8.86 -2.58 2.43
CA LEU A 23 9.99 -3.32 2.99
C LEU A 23 9.63 -4.80 3.27
N ILE A 24 8.42 -5.05 3.80
CA ILE A 24 7.95 -6.42 4.02
C ILE A 24 7.76 -7.15 2.69
N ALA A 25 7.17 -6.49 1.69
CA ALA A 25 7.01 -7.07 0.36
C ALA A 25 8.38 -7.41 -0.27
N GLN A 26 9.34 -6.48 -0.19
CA GLN A 26 10.72 -6.72 -0.63
C GLN A 26 11.34 -7.91 0.08
N PHE A 27 11.18 -8.00 1.40
CA PHE A 27 11.73 -9.11 2.19
C PHE A 27 11.11 -10.46 1.80
N ILE A 28 9.79 -10.51 1.61
CA ILE A 28 9.09 -11.73 1.18
C ILE A 28 9.59 -12.18 -0.19
N MET A 29 9.67 -11.26 -1.16
CA MET A 29 10.15 -11.58 -2.52
C MET A 29 11.60 -12.03 -2.50
N THR A 30 12.44 -11.36 -1.71
CA THR A 30 13.84 -11.79 -1.52
C THR A 30 13.93 -13.22 -1.01
N LEU A 31 13.16 -13.58 0.02
CA LEU A 31 13.16 -14.92 0.56
C LEU A 31 12.66 -15.96 -0.45
N MET A 32 11.58 -15.68 -1.15
CA MET A 32 11.01 -16.60 -2.14
C MET A 32 12.00 -16.95 -3.25
N ILE A 33 12.70 -15.95 -3.79
CA ILE A 33 13.62 -16.14 -4.91
C ILE A 33 14.99 -16.66 -4.45
N SER A 34 15.41 -16.29 -3.22
CA SER A 34 16.69 -16.73 -2.67
C SER A 34 16.80 -18.25 -2.47
N THR A 35 15.67 -18.95 -2.37
CA THR A 35 15.65 -20.42 -2.25
C THR A 35 16.21 -21.09 -3.50
N ASP A 36 15.99 -20.53 -4.66
CA ASP A 36 16.36 -21.13 -5.94
C ASP A 36 17.61 -20.48 -6.55
N GLU A 37 17.79 -19.17 -6.38
CA GLU A 37 18.83 -18.42 -7.08
C GLU A 37 19.90 -17.75 -6.18
N GLY A 38 19.76 -17.89 -4.87
CA GLY A 38 20.67 -17.31 -3.88
C GLY A 38 20.30 -15.87 -3.48
N PHE A 39 20.83 -15.44 -2.34
CA PHE A 39 20.41 -14.20 -1.67
C PHE A 39 20.62 -12.93 -2.50
N VAL A 40 21.74 -12.82 -3.22
CA VAL A 40 22.05 -11.59 -4.00
C VAL A 40 21.02 -11.40 -5.12
N LYS A 41 20.74 -12.43 -5.89
CA LYS A 41 19.71 -12.39 -6.94
C LYS A 41 18.32 -12.17 -6.34
N GLY A 42 17.99 -12.89 -5.26
CA GLY A 42 16.74 -12.70 -4.56
C GLY A 42 16.53 -11.26 -4.06
N PHE A 43 17.59 -10.57 -3.63
CA PHE A 43 17.50 -9.18 -3.20
C PHE A 43 17.25 -8.20 -4.37
N PHE A 44 17.87 -8.46 -5.52
CA PHE A 44 17.73 -7.65 -6.73
C PHE A 44 16.73 -8.23 -7.74
N TRP A 45 15.79 -9.06 -7.28
CA TRP A 45 14.79 -9.77 -8.10
C TRP A 45 14.09 -8.88 -9.15
N PHE A 46 13.91 -7.60 -8.84
CA PHE A 46 13.24 -6.64 -9.72
C PHE A 46 14.07 -6.24 -10.95
N THR A 47 15.38 -6.55 -10.98
CA THR A 47 16.24 -6.26 -12.15
C THR A 47 16.06 -7.29 -13.26
N ASP A 48 15.61 -8.49 -12.93
CA ASP A 48 15.45 -9.59 -13.86
C ASP A 48 14.01 -9.71 -14.42
N ILE A 49 13.15 -8.75 -14.05
CA ILE A 49 11.76 -8.68 -14.51
C ILE A 49 11.62 -7.63 -15.60
N ASP A 50 11.08 -8.02 -16.75
CA ASP A 50 10.81 -7.11 -17.88
C ASP A 50 9.89 -5.94 -17.50
N TYR A 51 9.11 -6.10 -16.43
CA TYR A 51 8.10 -5.12 -15.95
C TYR A 51 8.55 -4.30 -14.73
N TRP A 52 9.83 -4.02 -14.54
CA TRP A 52 10.33 -3.24 -13.40
C TRP A 52 9.68 -1.85 -13.30
N ILE A 53 9.26 -1.26 -14.43
CA ILE A 53 8.54 0.03 -14.47
C ILE A 53 7.20 -0.09 -13.74
N ASN A 54 6.49 -1.21 -13.86
CA ASN A 54 5.22 -1.44 -13.19
C ASN A 54 5.38 -1.48 -11.67
N ILE A 55 6.49 -2.05 -11.19
CA ILE A 55 6.83 -2.09 -9.77
C ILE A 55 7.09 -0.67 -9.26
N LEU A 56 7.86 0.12 -10.01
CA LEU A 56 8.17 1.52 -9.64
C LEU A 56 6.89 2.37 -9.61
N ILE A 57 6.05 2.29 -10.65
CA ILE A 57 4.78 3.00 -10.71
C ILE A 57 3.86 2.56 -9.57
N GLY A 58 3.76 1.26 -9.32
CA GLY A 58 2.99 0.71 -8.19
C GLY A 58 3.46 1.26 -6.84
N ALA A 59 4.77 1.34 -6.62
CA ALA A 59 5.33 1.91 -5.38
C ALA A 59 5.01 3.42 -5.24
N ILE A 60 5.10 4.19 -6.32
CA ILE A 60 4.73 5.62 -6.33
C ILE A 60 3.24 5.81 -6.01
N ILE A 61 2.38 5.04 -6.66
CA ILE A 61 0.92 5.09 -6.43
C ILE A 61 0.63 4.70 -4.97
N MET A 62 1.27 3.66 -4.46
CA MET A 62 1.09 3.20 -3.08
C MET A 62 1.48 4.28 -2.06
N LEU A 63 2.58 5.01 -2.29
CA LEU A 63 2.98 6.15 -1.47
C LEU A 63 1.96 7.30 -1.55
N ALA A 64 1.48 7.63 -2.74
CA ALA A 64 0.43 8.62 -2.92
C ALA A 64 -0.86 8.22 -2.19
N CYS A 65 -1.30 6.96 -2.33
CA CYS A 65 -2.43 6.41 -1.60
C CYS A 65 -2.22 6.48 -0.08
N GLY A 66 -1.04 6.11 0.42
CA GLY A 66 -0.67 6.23 1.83
C GLY A 66 -0.78 7.65 2.36
N HIS A 67 -0.36 8.63 1.56
CA HIS A 67 -0.53 10.06 1.87
C HIS A 67 -2.01 10.46 1.95
N PHE A 68 -2.79 10.23 0.90
CA PHE A 68 -4.18 10.67 0.82
C PHE A 68 -5.11 9.92 1.77
N TYR A 69 -5.09 8.60 1.75
CA TYR A 69 -5.89 7.79 2.66
C TYR A 69 -5.46 7.94 4.12
N GLY A 70 -4.17 8.19 4.36
CA GLY A 70 -3.66 8.54 5.68
C GLY A 70 -4.32 9.82 6.23
N GLN A 71 -4.53 10.85 5.42
CA GLN A 71 -5.25 12.07 5.83
C GLN A 71 -6.70 11.78 6.21
N ILE A 72 -7.37 10.92 5.42
CA ILE A 72 -8.75 10.51 5.70
C ILE A 72 -8.82 9.76 7.03
N ALA A 73 -7.92 8.79 7.25
CA ALA A 73 -7.84 8.05 8.49
C ALA A 73 -7.56 8.96 9.70
N GLY A 74 -6.64 9.91 9.56
CA GLY A 74 -6.36 10.90 10.60
C GLY A 74 -7.62 11.66 11.02
N LYS A 75 -8.42 12.13 10.07
CA LYS A 75 -9.72 12.76 10.33
C LYS A 75 -10.70 11.82 11.02
N LEU A 76 -10.84 10.59 10.52
CA LEU A 76 -11.80 9.61 11.06
C LEU A 76 -11.44 9.19 12.49
N ILE A 77 -10.18 8.87 12.74
CA ILE A 77 -9.71 8.37 14.05
C ILE A 77 -9.63 9.50 15.08
N LEU A 78 -9.05 10.63 14.72
CA LEU A 78 -8.69 11.68 15.69
C LEU A 78 -9.80 12.70 15.91
N ILE A 79 -10.58 13.02 14.89
CA ILE A 79 -11.68 13.99 14.98
C ILE A 79 -13.02 13.28 15.20
N ARG A 80 -13.37 12.33 14.32
CA ARG A 80 -14.66 11.62 14.39
C ARG A 80 -14.68 10.49 15.41
N LYS A 81 -13.53 10.15 16.02
CA LYS A 81 -13.40 9.11 17.05
C LYS A 81 -13.84 7.69 16.61
N TRP A 82 -13.75 7.40 15.32
CA TRP A 82 -14.05 6.07 14.81
C TRP A 82 -13.09 5.02 15.38
N ASN A 83 -13.51 3.75 15.34
CA ASN A 83 -12.66 2.65 15.77
C ASN A 83 -11.37 2.65 14.93
N PHE A 84 -10.23 2.78 15.60
CA PHE A 84 -8.94 2.95 14.94
C PHE A 84 -8.46 1.68 14.23
N VAL A 85 -8.82 0.49 14.76
CA VAL A 85 -8.45 -0.79 14.13
C VAL A 85 -9.24 -0.97 12.85
N LEU A 86 -10.58 -0.82 12.92
CA LEU A 86 -11.45 -0.94 11.74
C LEU A 86 -11.10 0.12 10.68
N THR A 87 -10.87 1.36 11.08
CA THR A 87 -10.47 2.42 10.15
C THR A 87 -9.13 2.09 9.49
N GLY A 88 -8.15 1.64 10.27
CA GLY A 88 -6.85 1.25 9.76
C GLY A 88 -6.95 0.08 8.77
N PHE A 89 -7.76 -0.92 9.10
CA PHE A 89 -8.05 -2.06 8.24
C PHE A 89 -8.66 -1.63 6.89
N LEU A 90 -9.75 -0.85 6.92
CA LEU A 90 -10.42 -0.35 5.70
C LEU A 90 -9.49 0.52 4.84
N ILE A 91 -8.66 1.35 5.48
CA ILE A 91 -7.67 2.16 4.77
C ILE A 91 -6.56 1.29 4.16
N GLY A 92 -6.07 0.28 4.87
CA GLY A 92 -5.09 -0.67 4.33
C GLY A 92 -5.63 -1.40 3.09
N LEU A 93 -6.88 -1.87 3.17
CA LEU A 93 -7.57 -2.48 2.03
C LEU A 93 -7.76 -1.50 0.87
N ALA A 94 -8.18 -0.26 1.14
CA ALA A 94 -8.33 0.77 0.11
C ALA A 94 -7.00 1.09 -0.58
N VAL A 95 -5.89 1.18 0.17
CA VAL A 95 -4.55 1.40 -0.39
C VAL A 95 -4.18 0.28 -1.36
N ILE A 96 -4.30 -0.99 -0.95
CA ILE A 96 -3.90 -2.10 -1.80
C ILE A 96 -4.77 -2.20 -3.06
N LEU A 97 -6.09 -2.11 -2.93
CA LEU A 97 -7.00 -2.18 -4.07
C LEU A 97 -6.76 -1.05 -5.08
N THR A 98 -6.61 0.19 -4.59
CA THR A 98 -6.33 1.34 -5.47
C THR A 98 -4.97 1.20 -6.15
N THR A 99 -3.95 0.81 -5.40
CA THR A 99 -2.60 0.61 -5.94
C THR A 99 -2.59 -0.47 -7.01
N THR A 100 -3.21 -1.61 -6.73
CA THR A 100 -3.26 -2.74 -7.66
C THR A 100 -4.01 -2.39 -8.93
N PHE A 101 -5.16 -1.71 -8.80
CA PHE A 101 -5.94 -1.25 -9.94
C PHE A 101 -5.11 -0.38 -10.89
N PHE A 102 -4.48 0.68 -10.38
CA PHE A 102 -3.70 1.57 -11.23
C PHE A 102 -2.38 0.94 -11.73
N ALA A 103 -1.73 0.10 -10.93
CA ALA A 103 -0.52 -0.59 -11.37
C ALA A 103 -0.81 -1.62 -12.47
N SER A 104 -1.96 -2.28 -12.45
CA SER A 104 -2.37 -3.23 -13.50
C SER A 104 -2.54 -2.56 -14.87
N TRP A 105 -2.99 -1.30 -14.91
CA TRP A 105 -3.09 -0.55 -16.17
C TRP A 105 -1.76 -0.34 -16.86
N THR A 106 -0.65 -0.29 -16.13
CA THR A 106 0.67 -0.15 -16.76
C THR A 106 1.04 -1.38 -17.59
N GLY A 107 0.77 -2.58 -17.08
CA GLY A 107 0.95 -3.83 -17.85
C GLY A 107 0.03 -3.91 -19.07
N PHE A 108 -1.23 -3.51 -18.91
CA PHE A 108 -2.17 -3.44 -20.03
C PHE A 108 -1.71 -2.49 -21.13
N ILE A 109 -1.17 -1.31 -20.77
CA ILE A 109 -0.66 -0.34 -21.75
C ILE A 109 0.59 -0.86 -22.44
N GLN A 110 1.45 -1.60 -21.76
CA GLN A 110 2.71 -2.11 -22.31
C GLN A 110 2.51 -3.29 -23.27
N GLU A 111 1.62 -4.20 -22.97
CA GLU A 111 1.43 -5.43 -23.77
C GLU A 111 -0.03 -5.74 -24.10
N GLY A 112 -0.97 -5.36 -23.24
CA GLY A 112 -2.37 -5.71 -23.42
C GLY A 112 -3.00 -5.05 -24.64
N ILE A 113 -2.54 -3.86 -25.02
CA ILE A 113 -3.06 -3.13 -26.22
C ILE A 113 -2.74 -3.90 -27.48
N ASP A 114 -1.55 -4.44 -27.64
CA ASP A 114 -1.12 -5.18 -28.82
C ASP A 114 -1.84 -6.53 -28.96
N ASN A 115 -2.39 -7.04 -27.85
CA ASN A 115 -3.14 -8.29 -27.81
C ASN A 115 -4.67 -8.11 -27.96
N ILE A 116 -5.16 -6.89 -28.19
CA ILE A 116 -6.59 -6.65 -28.44
C ILE A 116 -7.00 -7.28 -29.78
N GLY A 117 -8.00 -8.18 -29.70
CA GLY A 117 -8.52 -8.89 -30.88
C GLY A 117 -7.84 -10.22 -31.16
N THR A 118 -6.94 -10.67 -30.31
CA THR A 118 -6.42 -12.05 -30.28
C THR A 118 -7.42 -12.98 -29.59
N ASN A 119 -7.11 -14.29 -29.51
CA ASN A 119 -7.93 -15.27 -28.79
C ASN A 119 -7.88 -15.12 -27.27
N ASP A 120 -6.97 -14.28 -26.73
CA ASP A 120 -6.81 -14.00 -25.33
C ASP A 120 -7.71 -12.82 -24.90
N ASP A 121 -8.08 -12.78 -23.62
CA ASP A 121 -8.77 -11.62 -23.03
C ASP A 121 -7.75 -10.72 -22.33
N PRO A 122 -7.22 -9.68 -22.99
CA PRO A 122 -6.17 -8.84 -22.44
C PRO A 122 -6.61 -8.07 -21.20
N PHE A 123 -7.90 -7.75 -21.05
CA PHE A 123 -8.41 -7.13 -19.83
C PHE A 123 -8.33 -8.08 -18.64
N PHE A 124 -8.70 -9.32 -18.87
CA PHE A 124 -8.63 -10.32 -17.81
C PHE A 124 -7.16 -10.60 -17.43
N ASP A 125 -6.29 -10.82 -18.40
CA ASP A 125 -4.91 -11.21 -18.15
C ASP A 125 -4.04 -10.10 -17.57
N TYR A 126 -4.20 -8.85 -18.03
CA TYR A 126 -3.35 -7.72 -17.61
C TYR A 126 -3.95 -6.83 -16.52
N ILE A 127 -5.26 -6.89 -16.27
CA ILE A 127 -5.91 -6.08 -15.22
C ILE A 127 -6.48 -6.95 -14.10
N PHE A 128 -7.41 -7.85 -14.41
CA PHE A 128 -8.13 -8.60 -13.37
C PHE A 128 -7.25 -9.65 -12.68
N LYS A 129 -6.49 -10.42 -13.43
CA LYS A 129 -5.64 -11.49 -12.90
C LYS A 129 -4.53 -10.95 -11.99
N PRO A 130 -3.72 -9.93 -12.36
CA PRO A 130 -2.77 -9.31 -11.44
C PRO A 130 -3.43 -8.68 -10.23
N MET A 131 -4.57 -7.99 -10.40
CA MET A 131 -5.33 -7.39 -9.33
C MET A 131 -5.82 -8.42 -8.32
N TYR A 132 -6.32 -9.57 -8.79
CA TYR A 132 -6.73 -10.68 -7.95
C TYR A 132 -5.55 -11.26 -7.14
N TRP A 133 -4.43 -11.59 -7.80
CA TRP A 133 -3.28 -12.20 -7.15
C TRP A 133 -2.63 -11.27 -6.12
N VAL A 134 -2.36 -10.02 -6.51
CA VAL A 134 -1.74 -9.04 -5.59
C VAL A 134 -2.65 -8.75 -4.40
N THR A 135 -3.97 -8.67 -4.62
CA THR A 135 -4.92 -8.48 -3.52
C THR A 135 -4.96 -9.70 -2.61
N MET A 136 -4.99 -10.89 -3.16
CA MET A 136 -5.04 -12.13 -2.39
C MET A 136 -3.80 -12.29 -1.50
N PHE A 137 -2.60 -12.13 -2.05
CA PHE A 137 -1.36 -12.24 -1.28
C PHE A 137 -1.10 -11.05 -0.37
N GLY A 138 -1.48 -9.84 -0.81
CA GLY A 138 -1.29 -8.61 -0.06
C GLY A 138 -2.33 -8.38 1.04
N LEU A 139 -3.45 -9.10 1.05
CA LEU A 139 -4.54 -8.89 2.00
C LEU A 139 -4.08 -9.04 3.45
N ILE A 140 -3.44 -10.14 3.80
CA ILE A 140 -2.99 -10.41 5.18
C ILE A 140 -1.97 -9.34 5.65
N PRO A 141 -0.88 -9.06 4.92
CA PRO A 141 0.02 -7.95 5.27
C PRO A 141 -0.69 -6.60 5.39
N ALA A 142 -1.60 -6.28 4.45
CA ALA A 142 -2.34 -5.01 4.48
C ALA A 142 -3.22 -4.87 5.72
N LEU A 143 -3.83 -5.96 6.18
CA LEU A 143 -4.65 -5.98 7.38
C LEU A 143 -3.81 -5.74 8.64
N ILE A 144 -2.68 -6.42 8.76
CA ILE A 144 -1.77 -6.30 9.91
C ILE A 144 -1.21 -4.87 9.97
N ILE A 145 -0.68 -4.36 8.84
CA ILE A 145 -0.11 -3.02 8.76
C ILE A 145 -1.20 -1.96 8.94
N GLY A 146 -2.39 -2.16 8.39
CA GLY A 146 -3.52 -1.27 8.54
C GLY A 146 -3.96 -1.15 10.00
N ALA A 147 -4.08 -2.25 10.74
CA ALA A 147 -4.40 -2.22 12.16
C ALA A 147 -3.30 -1.50 12.98
N TRP A 148 -2.04 -1.79 12.70
CA TRP A 148 -0.90 -1.12 13.32
C TRP A 148 -0.89 0.39 13.01
N PHE A 149 -1.12 0.78 11.77
CA PHE A 149 -1.26 2.18 11.34
C PHE A 149 -2.35 2.91 12.13
N GLY A 150 -3.54 2.31 12.27
CA GLY A 150 -4.64 2.89 13.05
C GLY A 150 -4.26 3.11 14.51
N GLY A 151 -3.60 2.12 15.13
CA GLY A 151 -3.09 2.20 16.50
C GLY A 151 -2.05 3.32 16.70
N ARG A 152 -1.08 3.41 15.77
CA ARG A 152 -0.05 4.45 15.76
C ARG A 152 -0.64 5.84 15.58
N THR A 153 -1.60 6.00 14.66
CA THR A 153 -2.30 7.26 14.43
C THR A 153 -3.01 7.73 15.70
N LYS A 154 -3.75 6.83 16.37
CA LYS A 154 -4.42 7.14 17.66
C LYS A 154 -3.41 7.54 18.74
N LYS A 155 -2.31 6.77 18.90
CA LYS A 155 -1.27 7.05 19.89
C LYS A 155 -0.64 8.43 19.67
N LYS A 156 -0.24 8.75 18.43
CA LYS A 156 0.36 10.06 18.10
C LYS A 156 -0.60 11.24 18.30
N GLY A 157 -1.89 11.04 18.06
CA GLY A 157 -2.89 12.04 18.37
C GLY A 157 -3.01 12.32 19.87
N LYS A 158 -2.93 11.28 20.73
CA LYS A 158 -2.96 11.44 22.19
C LYS A 158 -1.71 12.13 22.74
N GLU A 159 -0.51 11.73 22.29
CA GLU A 159 0.76 12.33 22.70
C GLU A 159 0.75 13.85 22.47
N LYS A 160 0.29 14.27 21.29
CA LYS A 160 0.23 15.70 20.95
C LYS A 160 -0.81 16.47 21.77
N HIS A 161 -1.91 15.84 22.13
CA HIS A 161 -2.96 16.48 22.93
C HIS A 161 -2.51 16.65 24.40
N GLY A 162 -1.81 15.68 24.97
CA GLY A 162 -1.26 15.75 26.31
C GLY A 162 -0.21 16.85 26.50
N THR A 163 0.63 17.07 25.49
CA THR A 163 1.65 18.13 25.51
C THR A 163 1.04 19.54 25.49
N GLN A 164 -0.18 19.72 24.94
CA GLN A 164 -0.87 21.02 24.92
C GLN A 164 -1.62 21.34 26.22
N GLN A 165 -1.85 20.36 27.10
CA GLN A 165 -2.53 20.56 28.38
C GLN A 165 -1.56 20.73 29.57
N GLY A 166 -0.27 20.54 29.34
CA GLY A 166 0.78 20.64 30.37
C GLY A 166 1.60 21.94 30.32
N VAL A 167 1.14 22.94 29.56
CA VAL A 167 1.67 24.32 29.51
C VAL A 167 0.53 25.25 29.94
#